data_a32162c8467b2702020282b6dd4a53df
#
_entry.id   a32162c8467b2702020282b6dd4a53df
#
_cell.length_a   1.000
_cell.length_b   1.000
_cell.length_c   1.000
_cell.angle_alpha   90.00
_cell.angle_beta   90.00
_cell.angle_gamma   90.00
#
_symmetry.space_group_name_H-M   'P 1'
#
loop_
_entity.id
_entity.type
_entity.pdbx_description
1 polymer ?
#
loop_
_entity_poly.entity_id
_entity_poly.type
_entity_poly.pdbx_seq_one_letter_code
_entity_poly.pdbx_strand_id
1 'polypeptide(L)'
;MVETKSLELPDGLELEGGARLAPITVAYETDGRLAPDRRNAILICHALSGDAHAAGLRAPDDRCAGWCDDFIGPGRAFDTERWFVICSNVLGGSKGTTGPSAIDSQTGRPYGLPFPVVTLRDMVAAQRRLVAHLGIDRLLAVAGGSMGGMQALRWAVDHPDAVASCLAIATAGRQSPPTIAFHEIGRQAVQADPAWRKGDYYAGPAPDAGLAVARMVGHITYLSEEAMQAKFGRRLQDKAEFGYDLGTDFEVESHLRHQGDAFTRRFDANSYLYITKAIDYFDLGREERSLAAALGRARAAFLLVSFSSDWLYPTAHSRELLRALLLNGQDASFCEIDSAAGHDAFLLEHERMAPVIRGFLERVHGRWTGGGDGGEGDSLAQRRRGAEGEGS
;
A
#
# COMPACT_ATOMS: atom_id res chain seq x y z
N MET A 1 15.21 -17.97 -4.52
CA MET A 1 14.89 -17.69 -3.10
C MET A 1 15.15 -16.22 -2.84
N VAL A 2 14.29 -15.58 -2.09
CA VAL A 2 14.36 -14.15 -1.79
C VAL A 2 14.94 -13.98 -0.39
N GLU A 3 15.81 -12.98 -0.23
CA GLU A 3 16.48 -12.68 1.05
C GLU A 3 15.94 -11.36 1.61
N THR A 4 15.50 -11.38 2.86
CA THR A 4 15.17 -10.14 3.58
C THR A 4 16.46 -9.45 4.01
N LYS A 5 16.65 -8.23 3.55
CA LYS A 5 17.78 -7.34 3.87
C LYS A 5 17.32 -6.25 4.82
N SER A 6 18.28 -5.60 5.49
CA SER A 6 17.99 -4.44 6.32
C SER A 6 18.92 -3.28 6.01
N LEU A 7 18.36 -2.05 6.10
CA LEU A 7 19.11 -0.80 6.08
C LEU A 7 19.00 -0.15 7.44
N GLU A 8 20.14 0.16 8.02
CA GLU A 8 20.22 0.96 9.25
C GLU A 8 20.31 2.44 8.89
N LEU A 9 19.48 3.25 9.54
CA LEU A 9 19.49 4.72 9.50
C LEU A 9 19.85 5.23 10.90
N PRO A 10 21.14 5.38 11.22
CA PRO A 10 21.58 5.77 12.58
C PRO A 10 21.02 7.13 13.00
N ASP A 11 20.96 8.09 12.04
CA ASP A 11 20.43 9.42 12.28
C ASP A 11 18.92 9.48 12.36
N GLY A 12 18.22 8.39 11.98
CA GLY A 12 16.77 8.30 11.98
C GLY A 12 16.07 9.34 11.12
N LEU A 13 14.88 9.75 11.56
CA LEU A 13 14.01 10.72 10.88
C LEU A 13 13.39 11.69 11.89
N GLU A 14 13.22 12.95 11.47
CA GLU A 14 12.26 13.86 12.05
C GLU A 14 10.87 13.51 11.47
N LEU A 15 9.94 13.14 12.33
CA LEU A 15 8.61 12.71 11.94
C LEU A 15 7.68 13.91 11.70
N GLU A 16 6.64 13.70 10.88
CA GLU A 16 5.64 14.73 10.60
C GLU A 16 4.98 15.28 11.88
N GLY A 17 4.82 14.45 12.91
CA GLY A 17 4.32 14.85 14.22
C GLY A 17 5.30 15.64 15.09
N GLY A 18 6.52 15.94 14.60
CA GLY A 18 7.55 16.71 15.31
C GLY A 18 8.43 15.88 16.25
N ALA A 19 8.18 14.58 16.42
CA ALA A 19 9.05 13.69 17.17
C ALA A 19 10.24 13.25 16.32
N ARG A 20 11.38 12.94 16.97
CA ARG A 20 12.54 12.29 16.33
C ARG A 20 12.54 10.81 16.66
N LEU A 21 12.70 9.96 15.66
CA LEU A 21 12.90 8.52 15.83
C LEU A 21 14.26 8.13 15.28
N ALA A 22 15.16 7.63 16.16
CA ALA A 22 16.50 7.17 15.81
C ALA A 22 16.99 6.13 16.84
N PRO A 23 17.73 5.09 16.44
CA PRO A 23 17.94 4.68 15.04
C PRO A 23 16.69 4.07 14.40
N ILE A 24 16.67 3.96 13.07
CA ILE A 24 15.63 3.26 12.32
C ILE A 24 16.27 2.14 11.51
N THR A 25 15.72 0.94 11.61
CA THR A 25 15.98 -0.19 10.71
C THR A 25 14.86 -0.27 9.68
N VAL A 26 15.18 -0.42 8.40
CA VAL A 26 14.22 -0.67 7.31
C VAL A 26 14.47 -2.04 6.72
N ALA A 27 13.57 -2.99 6.93
CA ALA A 27 13.60 -4.30 6.29
C ALA A 27 13.04 -4.22 4.86
N TYR A 28 13.70 -4.85 3.91
CA TYR A 28 13.29 -4.86 2.51
C TYR A 28 13.72 -6.12 1.77
N GLU A 29 13.04 -6.40 0.67
CA GLU A 29 13.38 -7.45 -0.28
C GLU A 29 13.46 -6.88 -1.70
N THR A 30 14.20 -7.58 -2.58
CA THR A 30 14.38 -7.14 -3.97
C THR A 30 14.33 -8.34 -4.90
N ASP A 31 13.66 -8.16 -6.05
CA ASP A 31 13.56 -9.15 -7.12
C ASP A 31 14.04 -8.54 -8.45
N GLY A 32 14.57 -9.40 -9.33
CA GLY A 32 15.13 -8.96 -10.60
C GLY A 32 16.52 -8.35 -10.47
N ARG A 33 16.96 -7.66 -11.52
CA ARG A 33 18.30 -7.06 -11.59
C ARG A 33 18.23 -5.58 -11.89
N LEU A 34 18.91 -4.77 -11.07
CA LEU A 34 19.07 -3.34 -11.31
C LEU A 34 19.94 -3.11 -12.56
N ALA A 35 19.41 -2.38 -13.54
CA ALA A 35 20.14 -2.02 -14.74
C ALA A 35 21.31 -1.07 -14.44
N PRO A 36 22.38 -1.04 -15.27
CA PRO A 36 23.52 -0.14 -15.08
C PRO A 36 23.14 1.34 -15.01
N ASP A 37 22.14 1.76 -15.77
CA ASP A 37 21.60 3.13 -15.81
C ASP A 37 20.58 3.40 -14.69
N ARG A 38 20.22 2.35 -13.92
CA ARG A 38 19.27 2.38 -12.79
C ARG A 38 17.87 2.90 -13.12
N ARG A 39 17.46 2.84 -14.40
CA ARG A 39 16.15 3.35 -14.87
C ARG A 39 15.05 2.30 -14.88
N ASN A 40 15.28 1.11 -14.35
CA ASN A 40 14.33 0.00 -14.33
C ASN A 40 13.81 -0.34 -12.93
N ALA A 41 14.00 0.52 -11.93
CA ALA A 41 13.63 0.25 -10.56
C ALA A 41 12.16 0.62 -10.27
N ILE A 42 11.45 -0.30 -9.62
CA ILE A 42 10.04 -0.15 -9.21
C ILE A 42 9.96 -0.39 -7.71
N LEU A 43 9.31 0.50 -6.97
CA LEU A 43 8.99 0.33 -5.56
C LEU A 43 7.53 -0.15 -5.42
N ILE A 44 7.34 -1.30 -4.79
CA ILE A 44 6.03 -1.84 -4.42
C ILE A 44 5.77 -1.48 -2.95
N CYS A 45 4.65 -0.82 -2.71
CA CYS A 45 4.19 -0.42 -1.38
C CYS A 45 3.08 -1.37 -0.92
N HIS A 46 3.29 -2.05 0.21
CA HIS A 46 2.31 -3.00 0.73
C HIS A 46 1.11 -2.31 1.43
N ALA A 47 -0.01 -3.04 1.50
CA ALA A 47 -1.21 -2.64 2.24
C ALA A 47 -1.05 -2.89 3.76
N LEU A 48 -2.08 -2.54 4.56
CA LEU A 48 -2.10 -2.61 6.03
C LEU A 48 -1.42 -3.86 6.62
N SER A 49 -1.76 -5.03 6.10
CA SER A 49 -1.35 -6.34 6.66
C SER A 49 -0.23 -7.03 5.88
N GLY A 50 0.36 -6.34 4.88
CA GLY A 50 1.51 -6.83 4.14
C GLY A 50 2.83 -6.59 4.88
N ASP A 51 3.91 -6.99 4.22
CA ASP A 51 5.29 -6.76 4.66
C ASP A 51 6.22 -6.71 3.45
N ALA A 52 7.54 -6.72 3.66
CA ALA A 52 8.54 -6.68 2.58
C ALA A 52 8.49 -7.89 1.64
N HIS A 53 7.93 -9.03 2.10
CA HIS A 53 7.88 -10.26 1.32
C HIS A 53 6.79 -10.23 0.26
N ALA A 54 7.06 -9.52 -0.84
CA ALA A 54 6.08 -9.35 -1.90
C ALA A 54 6.02 -10.54 -2.85
N ALA A 55 7.12 -11.21 -3.15
CA ALA A 55 7.16 -12.30 -4.13
C ALA A 55 8.18 -13.38 -3.78
N GLY A 56 8.09 -14.54 -4.43
CA GLY A 56 9.00 -15.66 -4.29
C GLY A 56 8.85 -16.41 -2.97
N LEU A 57 9.79 -17.30 -2.70
CA LEU A 57 9.91 -18.09 -1.48
C LEU A 57 11.21 -17.71 -0.75
N ARG A 58 11.17 -17.63 0.58
CA ARG A 58 12.37 -17.40 1.43
C ARG A 58 13.14 -18.70 1.68
N ALA A 59 12.41 -19.83 1.77
CA ALA A 59 12.99 -21.16 1.94
C ALA A 59 12.32 -22.17 0.99
N PRO A 60 13.00 -23.27 0.63
CA PRO A 60 12.45 -24.30 -0.27
C PRO A 60 11.19 -24.99 0.25
N ASP A 61 11.01 -25.01 1.57
CA ASP A 61 9.88 -25.62 2.28
C ASP A 61 8.80 -24.61 2.67
N ASP A 62 8.92 -23.34 2.27
CA ASP A 62 7.86 -22.36 2.46
C ASP A 62 6.59 -22.78 1.72
N ARG A 63 5.46 -22.73 2.43
CA ARG A 63 4.16 -23.13 1.89
C ARG A 63 3.46 -22.02 1.11
N CYS A 64 3.89 -20.77 1.31
CA CYS A 64 3.29 -19.59 0.70
C CYS A 64 4.37 -18.69 0.15
N ALA A 65 4.21 -18.29 -1.09
CA ALA A 65 4.97 -17.22 -1.70
C ALA A 65 4.56 -15.84 -1.12
N GLY A 66 5.27 -14.80 -1.54
CA GLY A 66 4.97 -13.44 -1.13
C GLY A 66 3.53 -13.01 -1.46
N TRP A 67 3.01 -12.01 -0.75
CA TRP A 67 1.61 -11.57 -0.84
C TRP A 67 1.20 -11.00 -2.22
N CYS A 68 2.16 -10.65 -3.07
CA CYS A 68 2.00 -10.08 -4.41
C CYS A 68 2.63 -10.97 -5.50
N ASP A 69 2.86 -12.26 -5.21
CA ASP A 69 3.60 -13.16 -6.09
C ASP A 69 2.97 -13.27 -7.48
N ASP A 70 1.65 -13.26 -7.59
CA ASP A 70 0.94 -13.32 -8.88
C ASP A 70 1.21 -12.11 -9.79
N PHE A 71 1.69 -10.99 -9.26
CA PHE A 71 2.04 -9.79 -10.03
C PHE A 71 3.53 -9.64 -10.30
N ILE A 72 4.41 -10.24 -9.48
CA ILE A 72 5.86 -10.05 -9.52
C ILE A 72 6.54 -11.37 -9.91
N GLY A 73 7.34 -11.34 -10.98
CA GLY A 73 8.06 -12.52 -11.46
C GLY A 73 8.30 -12.47 -12.97
N PRO A 74 9.01 -13.46 -13.52
CA PRO A 74 9.23 -13.56 -14.97
C PRO A 74 7.92 -13.58 -15.75
N GLY A 75 7.77 -12.65 -16.72
CA GLY A 75 6.59 -12.54 -17.56
C GLY A 75 5.32 -12.03 -16.87
N ARG A 76 5.35 -11.68 -15.57
CA ARG A 76 4.21 -11.14 -14.81
C ARG A 76 4.03 -9.63 -15.04
N ALA A 77 3.10 -9.00 -14.33
CA ALA A 77 2.84 -7.57 -14.45
C ALA A 77 4.08 -6.71 -14.17
N PHE A 78 4.79 -7.04 -13.10
CA PHE A 78 6.10 -6.51 -12.76
C PHE A 78 7.15 -7.57 -13.11
N ASP A 79 7.50 -7.63 -14.40
CA ASP A 79 8.39 -8.64 -14.97
C ASP A 79 9.81 -8.48 -14.45
N THR A 80 10.27 -9.43 -13.64
CA THR A 80 11.61 -9.39 -13.00
C THR A 80 12.77 -9.69 -13.96
N GLU A 81 12.49 -10.12 -15.19
CA GLU A 81 13.51 -10.18 -16.26
C GLU A 81 13.84 -8.77 -16.80
N ARG A 82 12.96 -7.81 -16.61
CA ARG A 82 13.08 -6.42 -17.08
C ARG A 82 13.24 -5.41 -15.95
N TRP A 83 12.52 -5.59 -14.87
CA TRP A 83 12.41 -4.63 -13.78
C TRP A 83 13.13 -5.11 -12.52
N PHE A 84 13.73 -4.17 -11.83
CA PHE A 84 14.24 -4.36 -10.48
C PHE A 84 13.15 -3.91 -9.50
N VAL A 85 12.53 -4.88 -8.85
CA VAL A 85 11.40 -4.66 -7.94
C VAL A 85 11.93 -4.59 -6.51
N ILE A 86 11.49 -3.59 -5.75
CA ILE A 86 11.83 -3.35 -4.36
C ILE A 86 10.53 -3.36 -3.56
N CYS A 87 10.48 -4.06 -2.44
CA CYS A 87 9.43 -3.93 -1.45
C CYS A 87 10.06 -3.76 -0.06
N SER A 88 9.64 -2.74 0.68
CA SER A 88 10.07 -2.51 2.07
C SER A 88 8.91 -2.67 3.03
N ASN A 89 9.19 -3.19 4.23
CA ASN A 89 8.23 -3.13 5.30
C ASN A 89 8.11 -1.68 5.83
N VAL A 90 6.88 -1.23 6.10
CA VAL A 90 6.63 0.16 6.53
C VAL A 90 7.15 0.45 7.93
N LEU A 91 7.51 1.70 8.18
CA LEU A 91 7.79 2.21 9.52
C LEU A 91 6.55 2.05 10.42
N GLY A 92 6.72 1.56 11.64
CA GLY A 92 5.61 1.19 12.51
C GLY A 92 5.10 -0.25 12.32
N GLY A 93 5.59 -0.99 11.32
CA GLY A 93 5.30 -2.41 11.12
C GLY A 93 6.04 -3.33 12.09
N SER A 94 5.74 -4.64 12.04
CA SER A 94 6.29 -5.65 12.96
C SER A 94 7.20 -6.70 12.29
N LYS A 95 7.60 -6.46 11.03
CA LYS A 95 8.36 -7.43 10.23
C LYS A 95 9.75 -6.89 9.85
N GLY A 96 10.56 -6.58 10.88
CA GLY A 96 11.96 -6.19 10.73
C GLY A 96 12.21 -4.69 10.57
N THR A 97 11.24 -3.89 10.14
CA THR A 97 11.35 -2.43 10.19
C THR A 97 10.98 -1.92 11.58
N THR A 98 11.65 -0.86 12.03
CA THR A 98 11.40 -0.26 13.35
C THR A 98 9.92 0.09 13.53
N GLY A 99 9.35 -0.42 14.62
CA GLY A 99 7.96 -0.25 15.01
C GLY A 99 7.80 -0.45 16.51
N PRO A 100 6.56 -0.51 17.04
CA PRO A 100 6.30 -0.67 18.49
C PRO A 100 6.96 -1.89 19.13
N SER A 101 7.12 -2.98 18.38
CA SER A 101 7.79 -4.22 18.85
C SER A 101 9.32 -4.18 18.79
N ALA A 102 9.90 -3.18 18.11
CA ALA A 102 11.35 -3.01 18.04
C ALA A 102 11.94 -2.62 19.41
N ILE A 103 13.20 -3.02 19.64
CA ILE A 103 13.89 -2.66 20.89
C ILE A 103 14.32 -1.19 20.82
N ASP A 104 13.88 -0.41 21.78
CA ASP A 104 14.38 0.93 22.02
C ASP A 104 15.80 0.85 22.59
N SER A 105 16.77 1.43 21.87
CA SER A 105 18.18 1.41 22.25
C SER A 105 18.47 2.13 23.56
N GLN A 106 17.59 3.03 24.02
CA GLN A 106 17.74 3.76 25.27
C GLN A 106 17.31 2.95 26.48
N THR A 107 16.28 2.13 26.32
CA THR A 107 15.68 1.36 27.44
C THR A 107 16.04 -0.12 27.41
N GLY A 108 16.50 -0.66 26.27
CA GLY A 108 16.74 -2.08 26.06
C GLY A 108 15.45 -2.93 26.03
N ARG A 109 14.29 -2.32 25.92
CA ARG A 109 12.96 -2.94 25.91
C ARG A 109 12.20 -2.57 24.63
N PRO A 110 11.18 -3.34 24.20
CA PRO A 110 10.31 -2.91 23.12
C PRO A 110 9.73 -1.52 23.39
N TYR A 111 9.60 -0.71 22.32
CA TYR A 111 9.01 0.63 22.44
C TYR A 111 7.60 0.59 23.06
N GLY A 112 6.74 -0.34 22.64
CA GLY A 112 5.34 -0.31 23.04
C GLY A 112 4.65 1.00 22.66
N LEU A 113 3.82 1.57 23.54
CA LEU A 113 3.15 2.87 23.34
C LEU A 113 4.07 4.11 23.37
N PRO A 114 5.25 4.14 23.99
CA PRO A 114 6.25 5.18 23.77
C PRO A 114 6.74 5.33 22.32
N PHE A 115 6.50 4.34 21.43
CA PHE A 115 6.78 4.50 19.99
C PHE A 115 6.04 5.74 19.47
N PRO A 116 6.70 6.64 18.72
CA PRO A 116 6.04 7.84 18.23
C PRO A 116 4.99 7.50 17.17
N VAL A 117 3.91 8.29 17.13
CA VAL A 117 2.91 8.15 16.07
C VAL A 117 3.54 8.53 14.74
N VAL A 118 3.51 7.61 13.81
CA VAL A 118 4.01 7.77 12.43
C VAL A 118 2.86 8.03 11.46
N THR A 119 3.19 8.65 10.33
CA THR A 119 2.26 8.92 9.23
C THR A 119 2.72 8.23 7.94
N LEU A 120 1.87 8.25 6.90
CA LEU A 120 2.29 7.74 5.58
C LEU A 120 3.44 8.57 4.99
N ARG A 121 3.56 9.86 5.34
CA ARG A 121 4.71 10.69 4.96
C ARG A 121 6.01 10.16 5.58
N ASP A 122 5.98 9.78 6.85
CA ASP A 122 7.15 9.21 7.54
C ASP A 122 7.55 7.85 6.94
N MET A 123 6.56 7.02 6.58
CA MET A 123 6.82 5.75 5.87
C MET A 123 7.51 5.99 4.53
N VAL A 124 7.02 6.96 3.74
CA VAL A 124 7.62 7.36 2.46
C VAL A 124 9.02 7.96 2.66
N ALA A 125 9.24 8.75 3.71
CA ALA A 125 10.56 9.30 4.03
C ALA A 125 11.58 8.19 4.31
N ALA A 126 11.21 7.14 5.06
CA ALA A 126 12.06 5.96 5.28
C ALA A 126 12.35 5.22 3.97
N GLN A 127 11.35 5.01 3.13
CA GLN A 127 11.49 4.39 1.80
C GLN A 127 12.41 5.23 0.88
N ARG A 128 12.32 6.56 0.94
CA ARG A 128 13.21 7.44 0.15
C ARG A 128 14.67 7.27 0.54
N ARG A 129 14.97 7.07 1.85
CA ARG A 129 16.32 6.77 2.33
C ARG A 129 16.81 5.40 1.81
N LEU A 130 15.94 4.39 1.78
CA LEU A 130 16.25 3.07 1.21
C LEU A 130 16.56 3.17 -0.30
N VAL A 131 15.71 3.84 -1.07
CA VAL A 131 15.91 4.01 -2.52
C VAL A 131 17.22 4.73 -2.81
N ALA A 132 17.56 5.77 -2.04
CA ALA A 132 18.84 6.48 -2.14
C ALA A 132 20.03 5.57 -1.76
N HIS A 133 19.90 4.73 -0.72
CA HIS A 133 20.94 3.76 -0.32
C HIS A 133 21.25 2.76 -1.44
N LEU A 134 20.22 2.33 -2.18
CA LEU A 134 20.39 1.47 -3.36
C LEU A 134 21.01 2.21 -4.57
N GLY A 135 21.30 3.51 -4.41
CA GLY A 135 21.87 4.37 -5.43
C GLY A 135 20.91 4.72 -6.55
N ILE A 136 19.60 4.68 -6.29
CA ILE A 136 18.55 5.00 -7.26
C ILE A 136 18.09 6.43 -7.02
N ASP A 137 18.34 7.31 -7.98
CA ASP A 137 17.93 8.71 -7.91
C ASP A 137 16.45 8.86 -8.26
N ARG A 138 15.98 8.10 -9.26
CA ARG A 138 14.61 8.16 -9.76
C ARG A 138 14.07 6.76 -10.05
N LEU A 139 12.91 6.45 -9.49
CA LEU A 139 12.16 5.21 -9.73
C LEU A 139 11.40 5.30 -11.08
N LEU A 140 11.36 4.20 -11.82
CA LEU A 140 10.44 4.04 -12.94
C LEU A 140 9.00 4.14 -12.47
N ALA A 141 8.70 3.46 -11.37
CA ALA A 141 7.36 3.47 -10.80
C ALA A 141 7.38 3.32 -9.27
N VAL A 142 6.38 3.91 -8.62
CA VAL A 142 5.92 3.52 -7.30
C VAL A 142 4.51 2.97 -7.45
N ALA A 143 4.25 1.76 -6.96
CA ALA A 143 2.98 1.06 -7.12
C ALA A 143 2.49 0.49 -5.80
N GLY A 144 1.18 0.52 -5.60
CA GLY A 144 0.58 -0.12 -4.44
C GLY A 144 -0.93 -0.10 -4.45
N GLY A 145 -1.53 -1.05 -3.72
CA GLY A 145 -2.97 -1.13 -3.49
C GLY A 145 -3.35 -0.62 -2.09
N SER A 146 -4.55 -0.04 -1.94
CA SER A 146 -5.08 0.39 -0.65
C SER A 146 -4.13 1.40 0.05
N MET A 147 -3.66 1.14 1.26
CA MET A 147 -2.62 1.94 1.94
C MET A 147 -1.35 2.07 1.08
N GLY A 148 -0.99 1.03 0.31
CA GLY A 148 0.14 1.10 -0.62
C GLY A 148 -0.07 2.13 -1.72
N GLY A 149 -1.30 2.30 -2.21
CA GLY A 149 -1.66 3.35 -3.17
C GLY A 149 -1.57 4.75 -2.57
N MET A 150 -1.91 4.92 -1.29
CA MET A 150 -1.71 6.18 -0.56
C MET A 150 -0.23 6.54 -0.45
N GLN A 151 0.64 5.55 -0.16
CA GLN A 151 2.09 5.73 -0.17
C GLN A 151 2.58 6.14 -1.56
N ALA A 152 2.11 5.49 -2.64
CA ALA A 152 2.48 5.84 -4.01
C ALA A 152 2.07 7.28 -4.37
N LEU A 153 0.88 7.73 -3.96
CA LEU A 153 0.43 9.11 -4.13
C LEU A 153 1.32 10.09 -3.36
N ARG A 154 1.69 9.77 -2.08
CA ARG A 154 2.62 10.60 -1.28
C ARG A 154 3.99 10.69 -1.97
N TRP A 155 4.53 9.60 -2.49
CA TRP A 155 5.77 9.60 -3.25
C TRP A 155 5.73 10.58 -4.44
N ALA A 156 4.65 10.54 -5.23
CA ALA A 156 4.50 11.40 -6.40
C ALA A 156 4.43 12.89 -6.03
N VAL A 157 3.82 13.24 -4.88
CA VAL A 157 3.66 14.62 -4.41
C VAL A 157 4.89 15.12 -3.64
N ASP A 158 5.46 14.29 -2.76
CA ASP A 158 6.56 14.72 -1.88
C ASP A 158 7.94 14.61 -2.57
N HIS A 159 8.08 13.72 -3.56
CA HIS A 159 9.31 13.49 -4.30
C HIS A 159 9.09 13.53 -5.83
N PRO A 160 8.56 14.62 -6.40
CA PRO A 160 8.13 14.68 -7.80
C PRO A 160 9.24 14.38 -8.80
N ASP A 161 10.50 14.72 -8.49
CA ASP A 161 11.64 14.46 -9.37
C ASP A 161 12.19 13.03 -9.24
N ALA A 162 11.84 12.33 -8.16
CA ALA A 162 12.34 10.98 -7.86
C ALA A 162 11.44 9.85 -8.37
N VAL A 163 10.31 10.16 -9.04
CA VAL A 163 9.33 9.19 -9.53
C VAL A 163 8.93 9.52 -10.95
N ALA A 164 9.04 8.56 -11.88
CA ALA A 164 8.56 8.71 -13.25
C ALA A 164 7.08 8.36 -13.40
N SER A 165 6.59 7.38 -12.61
CA SER A 165 5.16 7.03 -12.62
C SER A 165 4.64 6.55 -11.26
N CYS A 166 3.34 6.75 -11.03
CA CYS A 166 2.60 6.37 -9.85
C CYS A 166 1.42 5.46 -10.24
N LEU A 167 1.39 4.25 -9.70
CA LEU A 167 0.29 3.30 -9.85
C LEU A 167 -0.48 3.23 -8.54
N ALA A 168 -1.65 3.87 -8.49
CA ALA A 168 -2.50 3.95 -7.30
C ALA A 168 -3.75 3.08 -7.52
N ILE A 169 -3.83 1.95 -6.80
CA ILE A 169 -4.79 0.89 -7.03
C ILE A 169 -5.72 0.79 -5.81
N ALA A 170 -7.05 0.73 -6.03
CA ALA A 170 -8.04 0.58 -4.96
C ALA A 170 -7.78 1.50 -3.75
N THR A 171 -7.63 2.80 -3.99
CA THR A 171 -7.19 3.77 -2.98
C THR A 171 -7.92 5.12 -3.09
N ALA A 172 -7.61 6.06 -2.22
CA ALA A 172 -8.21 7.38 -2.18
C ALA A 172 -7.17 8.48 -1.92
N GLY A 173 -7.49 9.72 -2.22
CA GLY A 173 -6.66 10.89 -1.89
C GLY A 173 -6.73 11.30 -0.41
N ARG A 174 -7.72 10.81 0.31
CA ARG A 174 -7.91 10.99 1.76
C ARG A 174 -8.73 9.84 2.33
N GLN A 175 -8.57 9.61 3.65
CA GLN A 175 -9.33 8.57 4.32
C GLN A 175 -10.79 8.97 4.53
N SER A 176 -11.69 8.00 4.31
CA SER A 176 -13.13 8.23 4.43
C SER A 176 -13.63 8.01 5.88
N PRO A 177 -14.71 8.71 6.32
CA PRO A 177 -15.29 8.49 7.64
C PRO A 177 -15.68 7.04 7.94
N PRO A 178 -16.31 6.27 7.02
CA PRO A 178 -16.59 4.85 7.26
C PRO A 178 -15.36 4.02 7.56
N THR A 179 -14.27 4.21 6.82
CA THR A 179 -13.02 3.46 7.02
C THR A 179 -12.37 3.82 8.36
N ILE A 180 -12.36 5.13 8.73
CA ILE A 180 -11.90 5.59 10.05
C ILE A 180 -12.72 4.91 11.15
N ALA A 181 -14.06 4.80 10.99
CA ALA A 181 -14.93 4.15 11.96
C ALA A 181 -14.60 2.65 12.11
N PHE A 182 -14.37 1.91 11.03
CA PHE A 182 -13.95 0.51 11.10
C PHE A 182 -12.58 0.35 11.79
N HIS A 183 -11.63 1.21 11.51
CA HIS A 183 -10.33 1.21 12.20
C HIS A 183 -10.50 1.48 13.70
N GLU A 184 -11.38 2.42 14.08
CA GLU A 184 -11.63 2.72 15.48
C GLU A 184 -12.25 1.52 16.22
N ILE A 185 -13.21 0.80 15.62
CA ILE A 185 -13.76 -0.42 16.18
C ILE A 185 -12.64 -1.44 16.44
N GLY A 186 -11.76 -1.65 15.46
CA GLY A 186 -10.63 -2.56 15.61
C GLY A 186 -9.66 -2.13 16.71
N ARG A 187 -9.34 -0.84 16.80
CA ARG A 187 -8.49 -0.30 17.89
C ARG A 187 -9.13 -0.50 19.27
N GLN A 188 -10.41 -0.21 19.37
CA GLN A 188 -11.16 -0.42 20.63
C GLN A 188 -11.18 -1.90 21.04
N ALA A 189 -11.34 -2.82 20.09
CA ALA A 189 -11.28 -4.25 20.35
C ALA A 189 -9.91 -4.67 20.93
N VAL A 190 -8.80 -4.20 20.35
CA VAL A 190 -7.45 -4.45 20.87
C VAL A 190 -7.27 -3.84 22.26
N GLN A 191 -7.69 -2.59 22.47
CA GLN A 191 -7.49 -1.87 23.74
C GLN A 191 -8.37 -2.41 24.86
N ALA A 192 -9.52 -3.01 24.55
CA ALA A 192 -10.41 -3.65 25.50
C ALA A 192 -9.92 -5.04 25.95
N ASP A 193 -8.99 -5.66 25.21
CA ASP A 193 -8.41 -6.95 25.59
C ASP A 193 -7.55 -6.79 26.85
N PRO A 194 -7.85 -7.52 27.96
CA PRO A 194 -7.05 -7.44 29.18
C PRO A 194 -5.55 -7.74 28.98
N ALA A 195 -5.21 -8.59 27.99
CA ALA A 195 -3.83 -8.94 27.69
C ALA A 195 -3.05 -7.79 27.05
N TRP A 196 -3.72 -6.75 26.51
CA TRP A 196 -3.05 -5.60 25.91
C TRP A 196 -2.26 -4.75 26.91
N ARG A 197 -2.68 -4.70 28.16
CA ARG A 197 -1.94 -4.06 29.29
C ARG A 197 -1.42 -2.66 28.94
N LYS A 198 -2.24 -1.84 28.28
CA LYS A 198 -1.85 -0.50 27.81
C LYS A 198 -0.61 -0.53 26.91
N GLY A 199 -0.50 -1.56 26.03
CA GLY A 199 0.58 -1.73 25.06
C GLY A 199 1.84 -2.41 25.61
N ASP A 200 1.92 -2.73 26.90
CA ASP A 200 3.06 -3.42 27.53
C ASP A 200 2.79 -4.92 27.69
N TYR A 201 2.72 -5.67 26.59
CA TYR A 201 2.44 -7.11 26.56
C TYR A 201 3.59 -7.98 26.06
N TYR A 202 4.68 -7.40 25.54
CA TYR A 202 5.75 -8.16 24.87
C TYR A 202 6.48 -9.18 25.77
N ALA A 203 6.39 -9.05 27.12
CA ALA A 203 6.91 -10.01 28.06
C ALA A 203 5.89 -11.07 28.52
N GLY A 204 4.71 -11.15 27.90
CA GLY A 204 3.64 -12.07 28.30
C GLY A 204 2.64 -12.37 27.18
N PRO A 205 1.41 -12.80 27.50
CA PRO A 205 0.39 -13.07 26.49
C PRO A 205 0.06 -11.82 25.68
N ALA A 206 -0.07 -11.99 24.36
CA ALA A 206 -0.50 -10.93 23.45
C ALA A 206 -2.04 -10.75 23.51
N PRO A 207 -2.55 -9.58 23.11
CA PRO A 207 -4.00 -9.30 23.06
C PRO A 207 -4.65 -9.93 21.81
N ASP A 208 -4.56 -11.25 21.72
CA ASP A 208 -4.97 -12.02 20.55
C ASP A 208 -6.47 -11.95 20.30
N ALA A 209 -7.29 -11.93 21.38
CA ALA A 209 -8.74 -11.86 21.24
C ALA A 209 -9.17 -10.53 20.62
N GLY A 210 -8.60 -9.41 21.09
CA GLY A 210 -8.87 -8.08 20.53
C GLY A 210 -8.37 -7.93 19.10
N LEU A 211 -7.16 -8.40 18.81
CA LEU A 211 -6.59 -8.35 17.47
C LEU A 211 -7.34 -9.23 16.46
N ALA A 212 -7.83 -10.42 16.91
CA ALA A 212 -8.68 -11.29 16.10
C ALA A 212 -9.98 -10.59 15.70
N VAL A 213 -10.67 -9.94 16.66
CA VAL A 213 -11.88 -9.15 16.36
C VAL A 213 -11.59 -8.02 15.37
N ALA A 214 -10.49 -7.29 15.55
CA ALA A 214 -10.07 -6.25 14.62
C ALA A 214 -9.88 -6.81 13.18
N ARG A 215 -9.30 -8.01 13.05
CA ARG A 215 -9.14 -8.71 11.76
C ARG A 215 -10.48 -9.15 11.17
N MET A 216 -11.41 -9.66 11.99
CA MET A 216 -12.76 -10.01 11.53
C MET A 216 -13.48 -8.82 10.91
N VAL A 217 -13.43 -7.66 11.56
CA VAL A 217 -13.97 -6.40 11.00
C VAL A 217 -13.33 -6.09 9.64
N GLY A 218 -12.00 -6.20 9.53
CA GLY A 218 -11.30 -6.01 8.26
C GLY A 218 -11.82 -6.96 7.17
N HIS A 219 -12.00 -8.25 7.47
CA HIS A 219 -12.49 -9.22 6.49
C HIS A 219 -13.90 -8.93 5.98
N ILE A 220 -14.78 -8.37 6.81
CA ILE A 220 -16.10 -7.93 6.36
C ILE A 220 -15.95 -6.79 5.33
N THR A 221 -15.01 -5.86 5.54
CA THR A 221 -14.82 -4.71 4.66
C THR A 221 -14.09 -5.04 3.35
N TYR A 222 -13.38 -6.17 3.30
CA TYR A 222 -12.59 -6.56 2.12
C TYR A 222 -13.39 -7.30 1.06
N LEU A 223 -14.47 -8.00 1.44
CA LEU A 223 -15.31 -8.74 0.52
C LEU A 223 -16.55 -7.92 0.15
N SER A 224 -17.03 -8.09 -1.08
CA SER A 224 -18.34 -7.57 -1.48
C SER A 224 -19.48 -8.42 -0.89
N GLU A 225 -20.70 -7.87 -0.88
CA GLU A 225 -21.90 -8.65 -0.52
C GLU A 225 -22.07 -9.85 -1.44
N GLU A 226 -21.84 -9.67 -2.75
CA GLU A 226 -21.92 -10.72 -3.75
C GLU A 226 -20.90 -11.84 -3.47
N ALA A 227 -19.63 -11.49 -3.19
CA ALA A 227 -18.60 -12.46 -2.82
C ALA A 227 -18.96 -13.21 -1.54
N MET A 228 -19.45 -12.52 -0.53
CA MET A 228 -19.90 -13.11 0.74
C MET A 228 -21.06 -14.08 0.52
N GLN A 229 -22.04 -13.67 -0.29
CA GLN A 229 -23.19 -14.51 -0.63
C GLN A 229 -22.77 -15.75 -1.44
N ALA A 230 -21.92 -15.60 -2.43
CA ALA A 230 -21.42 -16.71 -3.24
C ALA A 230 -20.57 -17.69 -2.42
N LYS A 231 -19.70 -17.15 -1.55
CA LYS A 231 -18.76 -17.96 -0.76
C LYS A 231 -19.43 -18.68 0.40
N PHE A 232 -20.35 -18.05 1.11
CA PHE A 232 -20.94 -18.59 2.34
C PHE A 232 -22.46 -18.79 2.26
N GLY A 233 -23.19 -17.82 1.70
CA GLY A 233 -24.64 -17.79 1.76
C GLY A 233 -25.14 -17.91 3.21
N ARG A 234 -26.02 -18.87 3.44
CA ARG A 234 -26.50 -19.25 4.80
C ARG A 234 -26.12 -20.68 5.16
N ARG A 235 -25.02 -21.20 4.62
CA ARG A 235 -24.58 -22.56 4.88
C ARG A 235 -24.18 -22.74 6.34
N LEU A 236 -24.55 -23.89 6.89
CA LEU A 236 -24.18 -24.28 8.25
C LEU A 236 -22.81 -24.98 8.24
N GLN A 237 -22.04 -24.71 9.29
CA GLN A 237 -20.72 -25.31 9.49
C GLN A 237 -20.84 -26.72 10.06
N ASP A 238 -20.58 -27.73 9.23
CA ASP A 238 -20.51 -29.15 9.61
C ASP A 238 -21.75 -29.68 10.40
N LYS A 239 -22.95 -29.12 10.15
CA LYS A 239 -24.21 -29.51 10.80
C LYS A 239 -25.40 -29.32 9.86
N ALA A 240 -26.50 -30.04 10.14
CA ALA A 240 -27.73 -29.97 9.36
C ALA A 240 -28.77 -29.01 9.91
N GLU A 241 -28.72 -28.70 11.20
CA GLU A 241 -29.69 -27.85 11.92
C GLU A 241 -28.99 -26.86 12.81
N PHE A 242 -29.73 -25.82 13.23
CA PHE A 242 -29.20 -24.82 14.17
C PHE A 242 -28.92 -25.44 15.54
N GLY A 243 -27.83 -25.01 16.18
CA GLY A 243 -27.44 -25.46 17.51
C GLY A 243 -28.28 -24.89 18.63
N TYR A 244 -28.97 -23.74 18.42
CA TYR A 244 -29.72 -22.99 19.42
C TYR A 244 -28.90 -22.68 20.69
N ASP A 245 -27.59 -22.48 20.49
CA ASP A 245 -26.63 -22.06 21.51
C ASP A 245 -25.79 -20.88 21.02
N LEU A 246 -24.76 -20.45 21.79
CA LEU A 246 -23.85 -19.37 21.40
C LEU A 246 -22.61 -19.86 20.64
N GLY A 247 -22.63 -21.11 20.19
CA GLY A 247 -21.58 -21.70 19.35
C GLY A 247 -21.59 -21.19 17.91
N THR A 248 -20.78 -21.83 17.07
CA THR A 248 -20.70 -21.51 15.63
C THR A 248 -21.78 -22.29 14.90
N ASP A 249 -22.67 -21.61 14.22
CA ASP A 249 -23.67 -22.22 13.34
C ASP A 249 -23.32 -22.09 11.85
N PHE A 250 -22.86 -20.92 11.42
CA PHE A 250 -22.66 -20.61 9.99
C PHE A 250 -21.20 -20.72 9.57
N GLU A 251 -20.97 -21.11 8.31
CA GLU A 251 -19.62 -21.14 7.71
C GLU A 251 -18.91 -19.78 7.79
N VAL A 252 -19.64 -18.67 7.62
CA VAL A 252 -19.06 -17.33 7.70
C VAL A 252 -18.50 -17.02 9.09
N GLU A 253 -19.15 -17.50 10.18
CA GLU A 253 -18.65 -17.34 11.55
C GLU A 253 -17.32 -18.07 11.74
N SER A 254 -17.27 -19.35 11.29
CA SER A 254 -16.07 -20.18 11.33
C SER A 254 -14.94 -19.52 10.53
N HIS A 255 -15.24 -19.02 9.31
CA HIS A 255 -14.27 -18.32 8.49
C HIS A 255 -13.69 -17.09 9.18
N LEU A 256 -14.52 -16.22 9.74
CA LEU A 256 -14.06 -15.01 10.44
C LEU A 256 -13.17 -15.36 11.63
N ARG A 257 -13.56 -16.36 12.46
CA ARG A 257 -12.73 -16.83 13.58
C ARG A 257 -11.37 -17.33 13.09
N HIS A 258 -11.37 -18.19 12.04
CA HIS A 258 -10.12 -18.70 11.44
C HIS A 258 -9.20 -17.56 10.95
N GLN A 259 -9.76 -16.56 10.27
CA GLN A 259 -9.00 -15.41 9.78
C GLN A 259 -8.46 -14.54 10.92
N GLY A 260 -9.23 -14.36 11.98
CA GLY A 260 -8.77 -13.70 13.21
C GLY A 260 -7.56 -14.42 13.81
N ASP A 261 -7.71 -15.73 14.10
CA ASP A 261 -6.67 -16.56 14.70
C ASP A 261 -5.39 -16.64 13.82
N ALA A 262 -5.56 -16.72 12.49
CA ALA A 262 -4.43 -16.72 11.56
C ALA A 262 -3.66 -15.40 11.60
N PHE A 263 -4.36 -14.28 11.79
CA PHE A 263 -3.76 -12.95 11.83
C PHE A 263 -2.94 -12.72 13.10
N THR A 264 -3.43 -13.16 14.27
CA THR A 264 -2.71 -12.96 15.53
C THR A 264 -1.35 -13.64 15.56
N ARG A 265 -1.17 -14.75 14.84
CA ARG A 265 0.10 -15.46 14.72
C ARG A 265 1.19 -14.71 13.93
N ARG A 266 0.81 -13.68 13.16
CA ARG A 266 1.74 -13.02 12.21
C ARG A 266 1.78 -11.50 12.32
N PHE A 267 0.91 -10.89 13.12
CA PHE A 267 0.80 -9.43 13.21
C PHE A 267 0.83 -8.96 14.66
N ASP A 268 1.44 -7.81 14.88
CA ASP A 268 1.57 -7.18 16.20
C ASP A 268 0.41 -6.22 16.47
N ALA A 269 -0.19 -6.32 17.65
CA ALA A 269 -1.37 -5.52 17.99
C ALA A 269 -1.06 -4.03 18.12
N ASN A 270 0.09 -3.65 18.69
CA ASN A 270 0.47 -2.23 18.72
C ASN A 270 0.75 -1.71 17.31
N SER A 271 1.43 -2.48 16.44
CA SER A 271 1.60 -2.10 15.03
C SER A 271 0.28 -1.90 14.31
N TYR A 272 -0.75 -2.72 14.61
CA TYR A 272 -2.11 -2.49 14.09
C TYR A 272 -2.67 -1.13 14.51
N LEU A 273 -2.51 -0.75 15.79
CA LEU A 273 -2.97 0.56 16.29
C LEU A 273 -2.27 1.71 15.55
N TYR A 274 -0.93 1.65 15.41
CA TYR A 274 -0.14 2.70 14.79
C TYR A 274 -0.38 2.82 13.28
N ILE A 275 -0.42 1.69 12.55
CA ILE A 275 -0.63 1.72 11.10
C ILE A 275 -2.05 2.18 10.76
N THR A 276 -3.08 1.71 11.47
CA THR A 276 -4.45 2.20 11.24
C THR A 276 -4.58 3.69 11.56
N LYS A 277 -3.85 4.18 12.56
CA LYS A 277 -3.83 5.61 12.87
C LYS A 277 -3.11 6.42 11.78
N ALA A 278 -2.01 5.89 11.23
CA ALA A 278 -1.30 6.51 10.10
C ALA A 278 -2.21 6.63 8.86
N ILE A 279 -3.01 5.59 8.59
CA ILE A 279 -3.99 5.59 7.49
C ILE A 279 -5.09 6.63 7.76
N ASP A 280 -5.62 6.72 8.98
CA ASP A 280 -6.67 7.68 9.35
C ASP A 280 -6.22 9.14 9.17
N TYR A 281 -4.94 9.42 9.40
CA TYR A 281 -4.36 10.76 9.21
C TYR A 281 -4.12 11.13 7.74
N PHE A 282 -4.24 10.15 6.82
CA PHE A 282 -3.97 10.42 5.43
C PHE A 282 -5.02 11.33 4.80
N ASP A 283 -4.57 12.52 4.42
CA ASP A 283 -5.26 13.48 3.56
C ASP A 283 -4.20 14.21 2.72
N LEU A 284 -4.12 13.84 1.44
CA LEU A 284 -3.13 14.39 0.52
C LEU A 284 -3.32 15.89 0.30
N GLY A 285 -4.57 16.37 0.36
CA GLY A 285 -4.93 17.76 0.13
C GLY A 285 -4.84 18.66 1.37
N ARG A 286 -4.54 18.12 2.55
CA ARG A 286 -4.63 18.85 3.82
C ARG A 286 -3.79 20.12 3.86
N GLU A 287 -2.54 20.05 3.45
CA GLU A 287 -1.60 21.20 3.50
C GLU A 287 -1.96 22.25 2.44
N GLU A 288 -2.26 21.79 1.22
CA GLU A 288 -2.58 22.66 0.08
C GLU A 288 -4.07 23.08 0.03
N ARG A 289 -4.85 22.64 1.03
CA ARG A 289 -6.31 22.85 1.15
C ARG A 289 -7.13 22.34 -0.03
N SER A 290 -6.53 21.60 -0.93
CA SER A 290 -7.25 20.87 -2.00
C SER A 290 -6.41 19.72 -2.57
N LEU A 291 -7.09 18.65 -2.96
CA LEU A 291 -6.45 17.49 -3.61
C LEU A 291 -5.82 17.90 -4.96
N ALA A 292 -6.47 18.78 -5.72
CA ALA A 292 -5.94 19.25 -6.99
C ALA A 292 -4.64 20.05 -6.80
N ALA A 293 -4.57 20.94 -5.81
CA ALA A 293 -3.35 21.70 -5.54
C ALA A 293 -2.19 20.79 -5.10
N ALA A 294 -2.46 19.78 -4.25
CA ALA A 294 -1.46 18.80 -3.85
C ALA A 294 -0.92 18.01 -5.05
N LEU A 295 -1.83 17.46 -5.88
CA LEU A 295 -1.46 16.70 -7.08
C LEU A 295 -0.81 17.55 -8.17
N GLY A 296 -1.04 18.87 -8.18
CA GLY A 296 -0.35 19.82 -9.06
C GLY A 296 1.17 19.88 -8.86
N ARG A 297 1.68 19.42 -7.71
CA ARG A 297 3.12 19.31 -7.43
C ARG A 297 3.77 18.11 -8.10
N ALA A 298 2.98 17.07 -8.43
CA ALA A 298 3.49 15.85 -9.02
C ALA A 298 3.94 16.06 -10.48
N ARG A 299 4.93 15.27 -10.90
CA ARG A 299 5.48 15.25 -12.28
C ARG A 299 5.40 13.87 -12.90
N ALA A 300 4.90 12.89 -12.15
CA ALA A 300 4.77 11.51 -12.57
C ALA A 300 3.63 11.33 -13.57
N ALA A 301 3.72 10.31 -14.42
CA ALA A 301 2.54 9.76 -15.08
C ALA A 301 1.74 8.91 -14.10
N PHE A 302 0.40 8.92 -14.19
CA PHE A 302 -0.45 8.20 -13.25
C PHE A 302 -1.23 7.07 -13.93
N LEU A 303 -1.30 5.92 -13.24
CA LEU A 303 -2.27 4.87 -13.50
C LEU A 303 -3.14 4.69 -12.25
N LEU A 304 -4.43 4.94 -12.39
CA LEU A 304 -5.43 4.71 -11.36
C LEU A 304 -6.22 3.46 -11.73
N VAL A 305 -6.35 2.52 -10.79
CA VAL A 305 -7.17 1.31 -10.97
C VAL A 305 -8.18 1.21 -9.83
N SER A 306 -9.43 0.94 -10.17
CA SER A 306 -10.52 0.68 -9.21
C SER A 306 -11.30 -0.58 -9.58
N PHE A 307 -12.11 -1.07 -8.66
CA PHE A 307 -12.93 -2.27 -8.84
C PHE A 307 -14.40 -1.95 -8.56
N SER A 308 -15.31 -2.49 -9.39
CA SER A 308 -16.73 -2.14 -9.38
C SER A 308 -17.43 -2.45 -8.05
N SER A 309 -17.03 -3.53 -7.37
CA SER A 309 -17.62 -3.96 -6.10
C SER A 309 -16.85 -3.53 -4.84
N ASP A 310 -15.75 -2.77 -4.99
CA ASP A 310 -15.01 -2.25 -3.83
C ASP A 310 -15.82 -1.15 -3.14
N TRP A 311 -16.35 -1.48 -1.98
CA TRP A 311 -17.13 -0.54 -1.17
C TRP A 311 -16.31 0.13 -0.06
N LEU A 312 -15.08 -0.38 0.21
CA LEU A 312 -14.13 0.25 1.13
C LEU A 312 -13.44 1.46 0.48
N TYR A 313 -13.00 1.30 -0.78
CA TYR A 313 -12.49 2.38 -1.64
C TYR A 313 -13.26 2.41 -2.97
N PRO A 314 -14.50 2.87 -2.95
CA PRO A 314 -15.35 2.91 -4.15
C PRO A 314 -14.68 3.65 -5.32
N THR A 315 -15.02 3.28 -6.54
CA THR A 315 -14.54 3.92 -7.78
C THR A 315 -14.68 5.45 -7.76
N ALA A 316 -15.62 5.98 -7.00
CA ALA A 316 -15.78 7.44 -6.81
C ALA A 316 -14.50 8.11 -6.28
N HIS A 317 -13.72 7.43 -5.42
CA HIS A 317 -12.44 7.94 -4.90
C HIS A 317 -11.39 8.04 -6.01
N SER A 318 -11.27 7.01 -6.87
CA SER A 318 -10.36 7.04 -8.01
C SER A 318 -10.77 8.09 -9.05
N ARG A 319 -12.07 8.32 -9.25
CA ARG A 319 -12.57 9.38 -10.11
C ARG A 319 -12.31 10.78 -9.52
N GLU A 320 -12.32 10.95 -8.19
CA GLU A 320 -11.90 12.20 -7.53
C GLU A 320 -10.42 12.49 -7.80
N LEU A 321 -9.55 11.48 -7.65
CA LEU A 321 -8.12 11.56 -7.99
C LEU A 321 -7.92 11.93 -9.47
N LEU A 322 -8.60 11.23 -10.39
CA LEU A 322 -8.52 11.49 -11.82
C LEU A 322 -8.90 12.93 -12.17
N ARG A 323 -10.01 13.44 -11.62
CA ARG A 323 -10.44 14.82 -11.85
C ARG A 323 -9.38 15.81 -11.36
N ALA A 324 -8.81 15.59 -10.18
CA ALA A 324 -7.76 16.43 -9.62
C ALA A 324 -6.49 16.44 -10.48
N LEU A 325 -6.08 15.30 -11.04
CA LEU A 325 -4.96 15.18 -11.97
C LEU A 325 -5.23 15.90 -13.30
N LEU A 326 -6.41 15.70 -13.89
CA LEU A 326 -6.79 16.32 -15.16
C LEU A 326 -6.90 17.84 -15.05
N LEU A 327 -7.35 18.39 -13.92
CA LEU A 327 -7.36 19.84 -13.67
C LEU A 327 -5.96 20.46 -13.75
N ASN A 328 -4.92 19.67 -13.46
CA ASN A 328 -3.53 20.09 -13.56
C ASN A 328 -2.84 19.70 -14.88
N GLY A 329 -3.57 19.15 -15.86
CA GLY A 329 -3.01 18.67 -17.11
C GLY A 329 -2.04 17.50 -16.98
N GLN A 330 -2.11 16.73 -15.89
CA GLN A 330 -1.22 15.59 -15.62
C GLN A 330 -1.52 14.42 -16.58
N ASP A 331 -0.46 13.65 -16.92
CA ASP A 331 -0.60 12.38 -17.67
C ASP A 331 -1.24 11.33 -16.76
N ALA A 332 -2.54 11.12 -16.89
CA ALA A 332 -3.32 10.21 -16.07
C ALA A 332 -4.11 9.21 -16.92
N SER A 333 -3.96 7.93 -16.60
CA SER A 333 -4.75 6.82 -17.13
C SER A 333 -5.63 6.26 -16.00
N PHE A 334 -6.85 5.85 -16.34
CA PHE A 334 -7.80 5.27 -15.40
C PHE A 334 -8.41 4.00 -15.97
N CYS A 335 -8.48 2.95 -15.14
CA CYS A 335 -9.13 1.70 -15.46
C CYS A 335 -10.02 1.27 -14.30
N GLU A 336 -11.31 1.06 -14.58
CA GLU A 336 -12.24 0.39 -13.67
C GLU A 336 -12.37 -1.08 -14.11
N ILE A 337 -12.07 -2.00 -13.22
CA ILE A 337 -12.18 -3.45 -13.46
C ILE A 337 -13.48 -3.92 -12.82
N ASP A 338 -14.34 -4.55 -13.63
CA ASP A 338 -15.53 -5.20 -13.12
C ASP A 338 -15.15 -6.48 -12.38
N SER A 339 -15.41 -6.53 -11.07
CA SER A 339 -15.06 -7.66 -10.19
C SER A 339 -16.05 -7.74 -9.05
N ALA A 340 -16.43 -8.95 -8.69
CA ALA A 340 -17.25 -9.23 -7.51
C ALA A 340 -16.42 -9.40 -6.22
N ALA A 341 -15.09 -9.36 -6.28
CA ALA A 341 -14.22 -9.71 -5.15
C ALA A 341 -14.12 -8.63 -4.04
N GLY A 342 -14.77 -7.48 -4.22
CA GLY A 342 -14.69 -6.38 -3.26
C GLY A 342 -13.32 -5.68 -3.27
N HIS A 343 -12.86 -5.28 -2.10
CA HIS A 343 -11.55 -4.65 -1.96
C HIS A 343 -10.39 -5.61 -2.23
N ASP A 344 -10.54 -6.90 -1.89
CA ASP A 344 -9.50 -7.91 -2.15
C ASP A 344 -9.22 -8.11 -3.65
N ALA A 345 -10.05 -7.57 -4.55
CA ALA A 345 -9.86 -7.61 -6.00
C ALA A 345 -8.47 -7.10 -6.42
N PHE A 346 -7.87 -6.11 -5.72
CA PHE A 346 -6.55 -5.61 -6.06
C PHE A 346 -5.43 -6.65 -5.87
N LEU A 347 -5.68 -7.73 -5.13
CA LEU A 347 -4.77 -8.87 -4.98
C LEU A 347 -5.16 -10.05 -5.88
N LEU A 348 -6.44 -10.16 -6.25
CA LEU A 348 -6.98 -11.34 -6.92
C LEU A 348 -7.09 -11.17 -8.44
N GLU A 349 -7.34 -9.96 -8.94
CA GLU A 349 -7.58 -9.70 -10.38
C GLU A 349 -6.28 -9.50 -11.18
N HIS A 350 -5.24 -10.29 -10.86
CA HIS A 350 -3.92 -10.16 -11.48
C HIS A 350 -3.95 -10.35 -13.01
N GLU A 351 -4.75 -11.28 -13.53
CA GLU A 351 -4.85 -11.53 -14.97
C GLU A 351 -5.40 -10.32 -15.75
N ARG A 352 -6.39 -9.61 -15.15
CA ARG A 352 -7.00 -8.42 -15.75
C ARG A 352 -6.13 -7.17 -15.59
N MET A 353 -5.42 -7.06 -14.49
CA MET A 353 -4.54 -5.92 -14.20
C MET A 353 -3.21 -6.01 -14.96
N ALA A 354 -2.65 -7.20 -15.15
CA ALA A 354 -1.32 -7.36 -15.73
C ALA A 354 -1.13 -6.69 -17.10
N PRO A 355 -2.03 -6.82 -18.09
CA PRO A 355 -1.87 -6.13 -19.37
C PRO A 355 -1.91 -4.60 -19.24
N VAL A 356 -2.75 -4.07 -18.34
CA VAL A 356 -2.88 -2.63 -18.08
C VAL A 356 -1.59 -2.08 -17.45
N ILE A 357 -1.06 -2.77 -16.44
CA ILE A 357 0.19 -2.39 -15.75
C ILE A 357 1.37 -2.47 -16.71
N ARG A 358 1.52 -3.58 -17.46
CA ARG A 358 2.62 -3.75 -18.42
C ARG A 358 2.62 -2.67 -19.49
N GLY A 359 1.49 -2.44 -20.15
CA GLY A 359 1.39 -1.42 -21.20
C GLY A 359 1.68 -0.02 -20.66
N PHE A 360 1.26 0.29 -19.43
CA PHE A 360 1.55 1.55 -18.79
C PHE A 360 3.06 1.71 -18.50
N LEU A 361 3.69 0.72 -17.89
CA LEU A 361 5.13 0.74 -17.56
C LEU A 361 6.00 0.83 -18.81
N GLU A 362 5.66 0.08 -19.86
CA GLU A 362 6.35 0.13 -21.15
C GLU A 362 6.29 1.51 -21.81
N ARG A 363 5.11 2.13 -21.79
CA ARG A 363 4.91 3.49 -22.29
C ARG A 363 5.76 4.50 -21.52
N VAL A 364 5.78 4.44 -20.19
CA VAL A 364 6.57 5.36 -19.38
C VAL A 364 8.07 5.13 -19.57
N HIS A 365 8.51 3.88 -19.53
CA HIS A 365 9.91 3.52 -19.71
C HIS A 365 10.43 3.94 -21.10
N GLY A 366 9.65 3.68 -22.16
CA GLY A 366 10.01 4.09 -23.52
C GLY A 366 10.18 5.60 -23.68
N ARG A 367 9.32 6.40 -23.06
CA ARG A 367 9.45 7.87 -23.04
C ARG A 367 10.68 8.33 -22.25
N TRP A 368 11.01 7.64 -21.15
CA TRP A 368 12.13 8.01 -20.29
C TRP A 368 13.48 7.63 -20.91
N THR A 369 13.56 6.52 -21.63
CA THR A 369 14.80 6.05 -22.28
C THR A 369 14.96 6.59 -23.71
N GLY A 370 13.85 6.84 -24.43
CA GLY A 370 13.88 7.36 -25.80
C GLY A 370 14.09 8.88 -25.93
N GLY A 371 14.06 9.63 -24.83
CA GLY A 371 14.29 11.09 -24.81
C GLY A 371 15.77 11.52 -24.88
N GLY A 372 16.70 10.63 -25.22
CA GLY A 372 18.14 10.91 -25.29
C GLY A 372 18.67 11.39 -26.66
N ASP A 373 17.87 11.34 -27.73
CA ASP A 373 18.26 11.86 -29.04
C ASP A 373 17.09 12.62 -29.69
N GLY A 374 17.17 13.94 -29.71
CA GLY A 374 16.24 14.77 -30.46
C GLY A 374 15.76 15.99 -29.69
N GLY A 375 16.58 17.04 -29.66
CA GLY A 375 16.11 18.38 -29.35
C GLY A 375 15.09 18.86 -30.39
N GLU A 376 14.19 19.69 -29.89
CA GLU A 376 13.24 20.57 -30.55
C GLU A 376 11.80 20.21 -30.23
N GLY A 377 11.31 20.93 -29.22
CA GLY A 377 9.89 20.97 -28.89
C GLY A 377 9.09 21.60 -30.02
N ASP A 378 8.31 20.78 -30.71
CA ASP A 378 7.24 21.30 -31.56
C ASP A 378 6.03 21.63 -30.65
N SER A 379 6.03 22.86 -30.19
CA SER A 379 4.98 23.47 -29.39
C SER A 379 3.71 23.56 -30.23
N LEU A 380 2.70 22.79 -29.85
CA LEU A 380 1.31 22.93 -30.36
C LEU A 380 0.72 24.36 -30.22
N ALA A 381 1.45 25.25 -29.55
CA ALA A 381 1.11 26.68 -29.42
C ALA A 381 1.43 27.51 -30.68
N GLN A 382 2.26 27.03 -31.62
CA GLN A 382 2.61 27.79 -32.82
C GLN A 382 1.67 27.56 -34.02
N ARG A 383 0.81 26.57 -34.01
CA ARG A 383 -0.17 26.30 -35.10
C ARG A 383 -1.42 27.16 -35.05
N ARG A 384 -1.62 28.03 -34.06
CA ARG A 384 -2.80 28.95 -33.98
C ARG A 384 -2.53 30.38 -34.39
N ARG A 385 -1.31 30.76 -34.84
CA ARG A 385 -1.00 32.11 -35.28
C ARG A 385 -0.80 32.27 -36.81
N GLY A 386 -1.08 31.24 -37.57
CA GLY A 386 -0.93 31.29 -39.03
C GLY A 386 -2.23 31.33 -39.84
N ALA A 387 -3.39 31.50 -39.20
CA ALA A 387 -4.70 31.48 -39.87
C ALA A 387 -5.47 32.81 -39.82
N GLU A 388 -4.91 33.90 -39.33
CA GLU A 388 -5.52 35.23 -39.41
C GLU A 388 -4.58 36.21 -40.09
N GLY A 389 -4.57 36.18 -41.40
CA GLY A 389 -3.78 37.15 -42.19
C GLY A 389 -3.77 36.82 -43.65
N GLU A 390 -4.93 36.80 -44.30
CA GLU A 390 -5.11 37.12 -45.74
C GLU A 390 -6.59 37.19 -46.04
N GLY A 391 -7.09 38.41 -46.24
CA GLY A 391 -8.48 38.65 -46.62
C GLY A 391 -8.87 40.11 -46.45
N SER A 392 -8.25 41.00 -47.18
CA SER A 392 -8.77 42.33 -47.46
C SER A 392 -9.90 42.27 -48.46
#